data_ee70dae88dcb52c1094a20ab2a74bd68
#
_entry.id   ee70dae88dcb52c1094a20ab2a74bd68
#
_cell.length_a   1.000
_cell.length_b   1.000
_cell.length_c   1.000
_cell.angle_alpha   90.00
_cell.angle_beta   90.00
_cell.angle_gamma   90.00
#
_symmetry.space_group_name_H-M   'P 1'
#
loop_
_entity.id
_entity.type
_entity.pdbx_description
1 polymer ?
#
loop_
_entity_poly.entity_id
_entity_poly.type
_entity_poly.pdbx_seq_one_letter_code
_entity_poly.pdbx_strand_id
1 'polypeptide(L)'
;MTKLRTLAAMAVGVLSATFGGFEANAQSVAPVEARNVVLIHGAWADGSSWAEVIPRLQAAGLKVTAVQNPLTTLADSVAETRRVLAQQDGPTVLVAHSWGGTVLSEAGTDPKVTTLVYVAARAPDAGEDFVALSGKFPAGPVRAGIQKHDGFTTISEEAFLKSFANGVEPKLAKVLYAVQWPTAASLFGERTTAAAWHSKPSFYAVSKLDQTINPDLERFLAKRMNATTIEVEAGHLSLVSHPKEIANLILAAAGRRE
;
A
#
# COMPACT_ATOMS: atom_id res chain seq x y z
N MET A 1 -3.36 -1.15 -97.36
CA MET A 1 -2.16 -0.75 -96.57
C MET A 1 -2.62 -0.25 -95.21
N THR A 2 -2.67 -1.14 -94.22
CA THR A 2 -3.24 -0.84 -92.92
C THR A 2 -2.18 -1.21 -91.88
N LYS A 3 -1.68 -0.19 -91.15
CA LYS A 3 -0.69 -0.37 -90.12
C LYS A 3 -1.33 -0.78 -88.77
N LEU A 4 -0.95 -1.94 -88.26
CA LEU A 4 -1.31 -2.40 -86.92
C LEU A 4 -0.50 -1.63 -85.91
N ARG A 5 -1.15 -1.04 -84.88
CA ARG A 5 -0.50 -0.45 -83.70
C ARG A 5 -0.73 -1.40 -82.53
N THR A 6 0.38 -1.89 -81.98
CA THR A 6 0.45 -2.71 -80.79
C THR A 6 0.36 -1.81 -79.54
N LEU A 7 -0.62 -2.03 -78.68
CA LEU A 7 -0.69 -1.44 -77.32
C LEU A 7 0.09 -2.35 -76.37
N ALA A 8 1.07 -1.80 -75.66
CA ALA A 8 1.73 -2.42 -74.55
C ALA A 8 0.95 -2.06 -73.25
N ALA A 9 0.47 -3.07 -72.53
CA ALA A 9 -0.15 -2.93 -71.20
C ALA A 9 0.97 -2.94 -70.17
N MET A 10 1.13 -1.85 -69.38
CA MET A 10 1.95 -1.81 -68.18
C MET A 10 1.15 -2.37 -67.03
N ALA A 11 1.64 -3.44 -66.42
CA ALA A 11 1.11 -3.95 -65.16
C ALA A 11 1.75 -3.17 -64.01
N VAL A 12 0.93 -2.46 -63.21
CA VAL A 12 1.33 -1.81 -61.96
C VAL A 12 1.25 -2.86 -60.87
N GLY A 13 2.38 -3.33 -60.36
CA GLY A 13 2.47 -4.19 -59.17
C GLY A 13 2.22 -3.40 -57.90
N VAL A 14 1.15 -3.69 -57.21
CA VAL A 14 0.90 -3.18 -55.87
C VAL A 14 1.68 -4.02 -54.86
N LEU A 15 2.72 -3.43 -54.28
CA LEU A 15 3.49 -4.01 -53.19
C LEU A 15 2.72 -3.84 -51.89
N SER A 16 2.06 -4.88 -51.41
CA SER A 16 1.41 -4.90 -50.09
C SER A 16 2.47 -5.10 -49.01
N ALA A 17 2.83 -4.03 -48.32
CA ALA A 17 3.66 -4.11 -47.11
C ALA A 17 2.81 -4.62 -45.95
N THR A 18 3.02 -5.86 -45.53
CA THR A 18 2.47 -6.41 -44.29
C THR A 18 3.25 -5.81 -43.13
N PHE A 19 2.64 -4.86 -42.39
CA PHE A 19 3.11 -4.44 -41.10
C PHE A 19 2.91 -5.60 -40.12
N GLY A 20 3.97 -6.35 -39.83
CA GLY A 20 4.01 -7.29 -38.72
C GLY A 20 3.82 -6.51 -37.41
N GLY A 21 2.66 -6.63 -36.78
CA GLY A 21 2.41 -6.13 -35.44
C GLY A 21 3.38 -6.80 -34.48
N PHE A 22 4.29 -6.04 -33.88
CA PHE A 22 4.98 -6.47 -32.68
C PHE A 22 3.94 -6.49 -31.55
N GLU A 23 3.35 -7.66 -31.29
CA GLU A 23 2.70 -7.90 -30.01
C GLU A 23 3.81 -7.85 -28.95
N ALA A 24 3.84 -6.75 -28.21
CA ALA A 24 4.62 -6.65 -26.99
C ALA A 24 4.06 -7.67 -25.99
N ASN A 25 4.69 -8.85 -25.96
CA ASN A 25 4.41 -9.89 -24.98
C ASN A 25 4.85 -9.30 -23.62
N ALA A 26 3.91 -8.68 -22.89
CA ALA A 26 4.10 -8.32 -21.51
C ALA A 26 4.22 -9.63 -20.72
N GLN A 27 5.44 -10.16 -20.68
CA GLN A 27 5.79 -11.24 -19.77
C GLN A 27 5.48 -10.71 -18.37
N SER A 28 4.45 -11.25 -17.75
CA SER A 28 4.22 -11.11 -16.32
C SER A 28 5.46 -11.67 -15.62
N VAL A 29 6.36 -10.80 -15.21
CA VAL A 29 7.51 -11.21 -14.39
C VAL A 29 6.91 -11.84 -13.14
N ALA A 30 7.13 -13.15 -12.96
CA ALA A 30 6.68 -13.82 -11.75
C ALA A 30 7.23 -13.07 -10.53
N PRO A 31 6.42 -12.87 -9.47
CA PRO A 31 6.88 -12.18 -8.29
C PRO A 31 8.18 -12.82 -7.79
N VAL A 32 9.18 -11.99 -7.52
CA VAL A 32 10.44 -12.47 -6.92
C VAL A 32 10.10 -13.02 -5.55
N GLU A 33 10.38 -14.30 -5.31
CA GLU A 33 10.09 -14.94 -4.03
C GLU A 33 10.83 -14.21 -2.91
N ALA A 34 10.06 -13.56 -2.03
CA ALA A 34 10.61 -12.80 -0.93
C ALA A 34 11.02 -13.70 0.23
N ARG A 35 12.07 -13.30 0.95
CA ARG A 35 12.52 -13.93 2.20
C ARG A 35 12.07 -13.17 3.43
N ASN A 36 11.92 -11.86 3.27
CA ASN A 36 11.68 -10.93 4.37
C ASN A 36 10.37 -10.18 4.16
N VAL A 37 9.73 -9.86 5.29
CA VAL A 37 8.61 -8.93 5.36
C VAL A 37 8.94 -7.87 6.40
N VAL A 38 8.84 -6.61 6.01
CA VAL A 38 8.97 -5.46 6.91
C VAL A 38 7.62 -4.79 7.03
N LEU A 39 7.12 -4.65 8.27
CA LEU A 39 5.78 -4.19 8.60
C LEU A 39 5.83 -2.79 9.21
N ILE A 40 5.10 -1.84 8.66
CA ILE A 40 5.05 -0.44 9.09
C ILE A 40 3.65 -0.17 9.67
N HIS A 41 3.56 0.21 10.94
CA HIS A 41 2.31 0.61 11.57
C HIS A 41 1.89 2.03 11.20
N GLY A 42 0.61 2.35 11.42
CA GLY A 42 0.04 3.67 11.18
C GLY A 42 0.21 4.65 12.35
N ALA A 43 -0.45 5.82 12.22
CA ALA A 43 -0.60 6.77 13.29
C ALA A 43 -1.39 6.16 14.48
N TRP A 44 -1.14 6.65 15.69
CA TRP A 44 -1.83 6.23 16.93
C TRP A 44 -1.73 4.73 17.22
N ALA A 45 -0.71 4.07 16.68
CA ALA A 45 -0.46 2.65 16.84
C ALA A 45 1.05 2.41 17.05
N ASP A 46 1.41 1.17 17.26
CA ASP A 46 2.78 0.69 17.30
C ASP A 46 2.92 -0.65 16.56
N GLY A 47 4.09 -1.26 16.61
CA GLY A 47 4.37 -2.53 15.94
C GLY A 47 3.52 -3.69 16.46
N SER A 48 2.94 -3.61 17.66
CA SER A 48 2.09 -4.67 18.23
C SER A 48 0.76 -4.84 17.47
N SER A 49 0.34 -3.82 16.70
CA SER A 49 -0.82 -3.93 15.82
C SER A 49 -0.71 -5.06 14.79
N TRP A 50 0.51 -5.54 14.51
CA TRP A 50 0.79 -6.66 13.60
C TRP A 50 0.87 -8.03 14.31
N ALA A 51 0.63 -8.09 15.64
CA ALA A 51 0.85 -9.30 16.44
C ALA A 51 0.12 -10.56 15.91
N GLU A 52 -1.07 -10.38 15.33
CA GLU A 52 -1.86 -11.49 14.77
C GLU A 52 -1.42 -11.91 13.37
N VAL A 53 -0.76 -11.02 12.61
CA VAL A 53 -0.26 -11.29 11.26
C VAL A 53 1.12 -11.94 11.31
N ILE A 54 2.00 -11.48 12.18
CA ILE A 54 3.40 -11.93 12.30
C ILE A 54 3.53 -13.46 12.39
N PRO A 55 2.85 -14.17 13.28
CA PRO A 55 3.03 -15.63 13.42
C PRO A 55 2.57 -16.39 12.16
N ARG A 56 1.60 -15.87 11.41
CA ARG A 56 1.14 -16.48 10.16
C ARG A 56 2.20 -16.41 9.06
N LEU A 57 2.88 -15.28 8.97
CA LEU A 57 3.97 -15.06 8.01
C LEU A 57 5.21 -15.88 8.39
N GLN A 58 5.53 -15.97 9.70
CA GLN A 58 6.62 -16.78 10.21
C GLN A 58 6.38 -18.27 9.99
N ALA A 59 5.14 -18.74 10.17
CA ALA A 59 4.77 -20.13 9.88
C ALA A 59 4.96 -20.50 8.40
N ALA A 60 4.87 -19.52 7.48
CA ALA A 60 5.18 -19.69 6.06
C ALA A 60 6.68 -19.56 5.74
N GLY A 61 7.56 -19.46 6.75
CA GLY A 61 9.02 -19.43 6.59
C GLY A 61 9.58 -18.04 6.23
N LEU A 62 8.80 -16.96 6.39
CA LEU A 62 9.27 -15.60 6.16
C LEU A 62 9.96 -15.03 7.41
N LYS A 63 11.02 -14.27 7.22
CA LYS A 63 11.59 -13.43 8.28
C LYS A 63 10.77 -12.14 8.38
N VAL A 64 10.23 -11.86 9.55
CA VAL A 64 9.32 -10.74 9.76
C VAL A 64 9.91 -9.75 10.76
N THR A 65 9.91 -8.47 10.40
CA THR A 65 10.34 -7.38 11.30
C THR A 65 9.29 -6.28 11.28
N ALA A 66 8.79 -5.90 12.46
CA ALA A 66 7.92 -4.74 12.61
C ALA A 66 8.76 -3.50 12.96
N VAL A 67 8.60 -2.45 12.18
CA VAL A 67 9.21 -1.15 12.42
C VAL A 67 8.49 -0.47 13.58
N GLN A 68 9.23 0.19 14.46
CA GLN A 68 8.68 1.09 15.47
C GLN A 68 8.83 2.53 14.99
N ASN A 69 7.78 3.04 14.34
CA ASN A 69 7.79 4.41 13.84
C ASN A 69 7.80 5.42 14.99
N PRO A 70 8.69 6.41 14.99
CA PRO A 70 8.70 7.42 16.05
C PRO A 70 7.50 8.36 16.01
N LEU A 71 6.80 8.47 14.87
CA LEU A 71 5.62 9.32 14.64
C LEU A 71 5.85 10.81 14.96
N THR A 72 7.09 11.27 14.82
CA THR A 72 7.53 12.67 15.01
C THR A 72 7.56 13.44 13.70
N THR A 73 8.29 12.93 12.70
CA THR A 73 8.32 13.45 11.32
C THR A 73 8.26 12.30 10.32
N LEU A 74 7.88 12.60 9.08
CA LEU A 74 7.97 11.62 7.99
C LEU A 74 9.43 11.18 7.77
N ALA A 75 10.36 12.13 7.83
CA ALA A 75 11.78 11.86 7.66
C ALA A 75 12.32 10.86 8.70
N ASP A 76 11.94 11.01 9.98
CA ASP A 76 12.35 10.09 11.05
C ASP A 76 11.78 8.68 10.82
N SER A 77 10.51 8.58 10.44
CA SER A 77 9.84 7.30 10.18
C SER A 77 10.41 6.59 8.95
N VAL A 78 10.75 7.35 7.91
CA VAL A 78 11.45 6.83 6.71
C VAL A 78 12.87 6.37 7.07
N ALA A 79 13.61 7.15 7.87
CA ALA A 79 14.96 6.79 8.31
C ALA A 79 14.95 5.49 9.14
N GLU A 80 13.97 5.33 10.07
CA GLU A 80 13.80 4.11 10.84
C GLU A 80 13.48 2.91 9.94
N THR A 81 12.55 3.07 9.00
CA THR A 81 12.21 2.02 8.04
C THR A 81 13.43 1.61 7.21
N ARG A 82 14.21 2.57 6.70
CA ARG A 82 15.45 2.29 5.95
C ARG A 82 16.50 1.58 6.79
N ARG A 83 16.61 1.90 8.10
CA ARG A 83 17.50 1.20 9.02
C ARG A 83 17.12 -0.28 9.17
N VAL A 84 15.82 -0.57 9.28
CA VAL A 84 15.31 -1.95 9.31
C VAL A 84 15.54 -2.65 7.96
N LEU A 85 15.29 -1.98 6.83
CA LEU A 85 15.55 -2.53 5.49
C LEU A 85 17.04 -2.85 5.28
N ALA A 86 17.95 -2.03 5.79
CA ALA A 86 19.38 -2.27 5.69
C ALA A 86 19.81 -3.61 6.32
N GLN A 87 19.11 -4.06 7.37
CA GLN A 87 19.37 -5.33 8.06
C GLN A 87 18.81 -6.56 7.34
N GLN A 88 17.98 -6.38 6.30
CA GLN A 88 17.41 -7.50 5.57
C GLN A 88 18.44 -8.15 4.64
N ASP A 89 18.44 -9.49 4.58
CA ASP A 89 19.42 -10.30 3.85
C ASP A 89 18.98 -10.68 2.42
N GLY A 90 17.95 -10.04 1.88
CA GLY A 90 17.47 -10.35 0.52
C GLY A 90 16.16 -9.68 0.15
N PRO A 91 15.48 -10.21 -0.88
CA PRO A 91 14.21 -9.69 -1.37
C PRO A 91 13.19 -9.53 -0.25
N THR A 92 12.58 -8.36 -0.17
CA THR A 92 11.72 -7.94 0.95
C THR A 92 10.38 -7.43 0.44
N VAL A 93 9.29 -7.90 1.02
CA VAL A 93 7.98 -7.26 0.91
C VAL A 93 7.89 -6.16 1.96
N LEU A 94 7.59 -4.94 1.54
CA LEU A 94 7.32 -3.83 2.45
C LEU A 94 5.81 -3.67 2.59
N VAL A 95 5.32 -3.72 3.82
CA VAL A 95 3.89 -3.69 4.15
C VAL A 95 3.60 -2.50 5.04
N ALA A 96 2.53 -1.77 4.78
CA ALA A 96 2.14 -0.67 5.64
C ALA A 96 0.64 -0.62 5.91
N HIS A 97 0.31 -0.21 7.13
CA HIS A 97 -1.06 0.10 7.54
C HIS A 97 -1.25 1.62 7.66
N SER A 98 -2.42 2.10 7.22
CA SER A 98 -2.90 3.45 7.50
C SER A 98 -1.91 4.55 7.06
N TRP A 99 -1.55 5.49 7.95
CA TRP A 99 -0.55 6.53 7.70
C TRP A 99 0.82 5.95 7.30
N GLY A 100 1.16 4.76 7.78
CA GLY A 100 2.40 4.07 7.40
C GLY A 100 2.58 3.89 5.89
N GLY A 101 1.49 3.93 5.11
CA GLY A 101 1.56 3.91 3.65
C GLY A 101 2.25 5.15 3.05
N THR A 102 2.25 6.29 3.76
CA THR A 102 3.05 7.47 3.39
C THR A 102 4.55 7.15 3.53
N VAL A 103 4.95 6.49 4.61
CA VAL A 103 6.33 6.02 4.81
C VAL A 103 6.72 4.98 3.76
N LEU A 104 5.81 4.03 3.47
CA LEU A 104 6.03 2.99 2.47
C LEU A 104 6.23 3.59 1.07
N SER A 105 5.43 4.59 0.69
CA SER A 105 5.55 5.25 -0.62
C SER A 105 6.93 5.90 -0.82
N GLU A 106 7.54 6.42 0.25
CA GLU A 106 8.87 7.02 0.25
C GLU A 106 9.99 5.95 0.36
N ALA A 107 9.92 5.09 1.39
CA ALA A 107 10.97 4.11 1.69
C ALA A 107 10.98 2.91 0.73
N GLY A 108 9.87 2.63 0.08
CA GLY A 108 9.72 1.51 -0.85
C GLY A 108 10.59 1.59 -2.10
N THR A 109 11.26 2.73 -2.35
CA THR A 109 12.27 2.89 -3.41
C THR A 109 13.56 2.10 -3.13
N ASP A 110 13.76 1.60 -1.92
CA ASP A 110 14.92 0.77 -1.56
C ASP A 110 15.06 -0.42 -2.51
N PRO A 111 16.28 -0.72 -3.02
CA PRO A 111 16.50 -1.81 -3.98
C PRO A 111 16.19 -3.20 -3.42
N LYS A 112 16.22 -3.41 -2.10
CA LYS A 112 15.83 -4.69 -1.49
C LYS A 112 14.32 -4.92 -1.51
N VAL A 113 13.52 -3.85 -1.59
CA VAL A 113 12.06 -3.95 -1.65
C VAL A 113 11.64 -4.40 -3.05
N THR A 114 10.98 -5.53 -3.14
CA THR A 114 10.50 -6.11 -4.40
C THR A 114 9.02 -5.90 -4.64
N THR A 115 8.24 -5.75 -3.57
CA THR A 115 6.78 -5.67 -3.64
C THR A 115 6.25 -4.81 -2.48
N LEU A 116 5.17 -4.09 -2.72
CA LEU A 116 4.52 -3.19 -1.77
C LEU A 116 3.14 -3.74 -1.39
N VAL A 117 2.79 -3.68 -0.10
CA VAL A 117 1.44 -4.05 0.36
C VAL A 117 0.88 -2.92 1.23
N TYR A 118 -0.27 -2.41 0.84
CA TYR A 118 -1.01 -1.37 1.53
C TYR A 118 -2.24 -1.97 2.20
N VAL A 119 -2.41 -1.77 3.49
CA VAL A 119 -3.55 -2.26 4.28
C VAL A 119 -4.31 -1.08 4.85
N ALA A 120 -5.52 -0.78 4.34
CA ALA A 120 -6.30 0.39 4.72
C ALA A 120 -5.42 1.65 4.79
N ALA A 121 -4.58 1.90 3.77
CA ALA A 121 -3.43 2.78 3.90
C ALA A 121 -3.43 3.95 2.92
N ARG A 122 -2.75 5.03 3.30
CA ARG A 122 -2.41 6.13 2.40
C ARG A 122 -1.44 5.62 1.33
N ALA A 123 -1.55 6.17 0.13
CA ALA A 123 -0.61 5.92 -0.97
C ALA A 123 -0.39 7.22 -1.76
N PRO A 124 0.28 8.22 -1.16
CA PRO A 124 0.51 9.50 -1.83
C PRO A 124 1.41 9.35 -3.05
N ASP A 125 1.20 10.25 -4.01
CA ASP A 125 2.18 10.51 -5.07
C ASP A 125 3.28 11.46 -4.56
N ALA A 126 4.39 11.54 -5.28
CA ALA A 126 5.49 12.45 -4.95
C ALA A 126 5.00 13.90 -4.93
N GLY A 127 5.24 14.62 -3.83
CA GLY A 127 4.81 16.00 -3.65
C GLY A 127 3.31 16.22 -3.46
N GLU A 128 2.50 15.15 -3.45
CA GLU A 128 1.05 15.26 -3.35
C GLU A 128 0.60 15.81 -1.99
N ASP A 129 -0.37 16.72 -2.03
CA ASP A 129 -1.12 17.14 -0.85
C ASP A 129 -2.19 16.09 -0.53
N PHE A 130 -1.82 15.10 0.29
CA PHE A 130 -2.74 14.03 0.63
C PHE A 130 -3.94 14.51 1.48
N VAL A 131 -3.79 15.60 2.23
CA VAL A 131 -4.89 16.21 2.97
C VAL A 131 -5.94 16.76 2.01
N ALA A 132 -5.51 17.48 0.99
CA ALA A 132 -6.39 17.99 -0.05
C ALA A 132 -7.04 16.86 -0.87
N LEU A 133 -6.29 15.78 -1.20
CA LEU A 133 -6.86 14.61 -1.85
C LEU A 133 -7.93 13.95 -1.00
N SER A 134 -7.63 13.64 0.26
CA SER A 134 -8.58 12.98 1.16
C SER A 134 -9.82 13.83 1.45
N GLY A 135 -9.69 15.16 1.40
CA GLY A 135 -10.80 16.10 1.56
C GLY A 135 -11.86 16.02 0.45
N LYS A 136 -11.59 15.32 -0.65
CA LYS A 136 -12.57 15.05 -1.72
C LYS A 136 -13.53 13.91 -1.37
N PHE A 137 -13.28 13.19 -0.28
CA PHE A 137 -14.08 12.07 0.20
C PHE A 137 -14.67 12.39 1.57
N PRO A 138 -15.81 11.80 1.94
CA PRO A 138 -16.39 11.99 3.27
C PRO A 138 -15.39 11.65 4.38
N ALA A 139 -15.30 12.51 5.39
CA ALA A 139 -14.42 12.29 6.53
C ALA A 139 -14.92 11.14 7.40
N GLY A 140 -14.02 10.27 7.85
CA GLY A 140 -14.34 9.21 8.79
C GLY A 140 -14.74 9.76 10.18
N PRO A 141 -15.67 9.07 10.87
CA PRO A 141 -16.15 9.48 12.20
C PRO A 141 -15.05 9.63 13.26
N VAL A 142 -13.94 8.88 13.14
CA VAL A 142 -12.80 8.97 14.08
C VAL A 142 -12.27 10.39 14.24
N ARG A 143 -12.45 11.23 13.21
CA ARG A 143 -11.91 12.60 13.18
C ARG A 143 -12.45 13.47 14.32
N ALA A 144 -13.71 13.24 14.75
CA ALA A 144 -14.32 13.99 15.84
C ALA A 144 -13.68 13.71 17.22
N GLY A 145 -12.99 12.57 17.36
CA GLY A 145 -12.34 12.17 18.59
C GLY A 145 -10.84 12.46 18.65
N ILE A 146 -10.27 13.14 17.66
CA ILE A 146 -8.85 13.50 17.68
C ILE A 146 -8.62 14.62 18.70
N GLN A 147 -7.75 14.35 19.65
CA GLN A 147 -7.33 15.27 20.71
C GLN A 147 -5.92 15.80 20.40
N LYS A 148 -5.64 17.06 20.76
CA LYS A 148 -4.35 17.71 20.52
C LYS A 148 -3.72 18.14 21.83
N HIS A 149 -2.45 17.76 22.03
CA HIS A 149 -1.64 18.11 23.19
C HIS A 149 -0.20 18.37 22.75
N ASP A 150 0.34 19.56 23.03
CA ASP A 150 1.74 19.93 22.81
C ASP A 150 2.29 19.56 21.41
N GLY A 151 1.49 19.81 20.36
CA GLY A 151 1.88 19.52 18.98
C GLY A 151 1.62 18.05 18.53
N PHE A 152 1.21 17.18 19.45
CA PHE A 152 0.85 15.79 19.17
C PHE A 152 -0.67 15.59 19.19
N THR A 153 -1.08 14.48 18.61
CA THR A 153 -2.48 14.03 18.60
C THR A 153 -2.61 12.62 19.16
N THR A 154 -3.73 12.39 19.83
CA THR A 154 -4.23 11.07 20.24
C THR A 154 -5.70 10.95 19.83
N ILE A 155 -6.26 9.76 19.92
CA ILE A 155 -7.70 9.54 19.73
C ILE A 155 -8.31 9.31 21.13
N SER A 156 -9.46 9.94 21.40
CA SER A 156 -10.22 9.68 22.64
C SER A 156 -10.64 8.22 22.73
N GLU A 157 -10.80 7.66 23.94
CA GLU A 157 -11.19 6.26 24.13
C GLU A 157 -12.47 5.93 23.37
N GLU A 158 -13.47 6.78 23.45
CA GLU A 158 -14.74 6.57 22.76
C GLU A 158 -14.57 6.44 21.24
N ALA A 159 -13.86 7.37 20.60
CA ALA A 159 -13.65 7.36 19.17
C ALA A 159 -12.70 6.23 18.73
N PHE A 160 -11.72 5.90 19.58
CA PHE A 160 -10.83 4.76 19.33
C PHE A 160 -11.63 3.45 19.28
N LEU A 161 -12.43 3.17 20.32
CA LEU A 161 -13.19 1.92 20.42
C LEU A 161 -14.32 1.83 19.38
N LYS A 162 -15.03 2.94 19.11
CA LYS A 162 -16.18 2.94 18.19
C LYS A 162 -15.79 3.00 16.71
N SER A 163 -14.74 3.75 16.38
CA SER A 163 -14.42 4.09 14.98
C SER A 163 -13.05 3.60 14.51
N PHE A 164 -11.99 3.81 15.29
CA PHE A 164 -10.65 3.37 14.91
C PHE A 164 -10.50 1.85 15.00
N ALA A 165 -11.00 1.25 16.08
CA ALA A 165 -10.96 -0.19 16.32
C ALA A 165 -12.33 -0.87 16.10
N ASN A 166 -13.19 -0.30 15.23
CA ASN A 166 -14.47 -0.90 14.91
C ASN A 166 -14.30 -2.32 14.32
N GLY A 167 -15.02 -3.29 14.89
CA GLY A 167 -14.92 -4.71 14.50
C GLY A 167 -13.78 -5.49 15.17
N VAL A 168 -12.96 -4.86 16.01
CA VAL A 168 -11.98 -5.55 16.86
C VAL A 168 -12.65 -6.04 18.14
N GLU A 169 -12.20 -7.19 18.68
CA GLU A 169 -12.69 -7.73 19.96
C GLU A 169 -12.53 -6.66 21.06
N PRO A 170 -13.57 -6.38 21.89
CA PRO A 170 -13.55 -5.23 22.80
C PRO A 170 -12.42 -5.20 23.83
N LYS A 171 -11.97 -6.37 24.34
CA LYS A 171 -10.85 -6.41 25.30
C LYS A 171 -9.53 -6.06 24.59
N LEU A 172 -9.33 -6.58 23.38
CA LEU A 172 -8.15 -6.27 22.57
C LEU A 172 -8.16 -4.80 22.14
N ALA A 173 -9.31 -4.26 21.74
CA ALA A 173 -9.44 -2.85 21.39
C ALA A 173 -9.02 -1.91 22.54
N LYS A 174 -9.36 -2.25 23.79
CA LYS A 174 -8.91 -1.50 24.98
C LYS A 174 -7.40 -1.60 25.20
N VAL A 175 -6.79 -2.74 24.94
CA VAL A 175 -5.33 -2.90 25.01
C VAL A 175 -4.67 -2.02 23.95
N LEU A 176 -5.17 -2.05 22.71
CA LEU A 176 -4.64 -1.24 21.62
C LEU A 176 -4.83 0.27 21.89
N TYR A 177 -5.93 0.68 22.53
CA TYR A 177 -6.11 2.05 22.99
C TYR A 177 -5.04 2.44 24.01
N ALA A 178 -4.75 1.59 24.98
CA ALA A 178 -3.76 1.86 26.03
C ALA A 178 -2.33 2.00 25.51
N VAL A 179 -2.01 1.33 24.41
CA VAL A 179 -0.68 1.39 23.76
C VAL A 179 -0.64 2.35 22.57
N GLN A 180 -1.72 3.13 22.33
CA GLN A 180 -1.66 4.10 21.23
C GLN A 180 -0.50 5.09 21.43
N TRP A 181 0.30 5.25 20.36
CA TRP A 181 1.44 6.16 20.40
C TRP A 181 1.05 7.55 19.93
N PRO A 182 1.36 8.63 20.68
CA PRO A 182 1.07 10.00 20.25
C PRO A 182 1.72 10.29 18.89
N THR A 183 0.97 10.92 18.00
CA THR A 183 1.39 11.23 16.63
C THR A 183 1.52 12.72 16.46
N ALA A 184 2.65 13.22 15.97
CA ALA A 184 2.83 14.64 15.70
C ALA A 184 1.78 15.13 14.71
N ALA A 185 1.11 16.24 15.03
CA ALA A 185 0.02 16.77 14.20
C ALA A 185 0.48 17.19 12.80
N SER A 186 1.75 17.61 12.67
CA SER A 186 2.38 17.99 11.40
C SER A 186 2.46 16.84 10.40
N LEU A 187 2.63 15.58 10.88
CA LEU A 187 2.80 14.38 10.04
C LEU A 187 1.74 14.23 8.97
N PHE A 188 0.51 14.62 9.26
CA PHE A 188 -0.60 14.43 8.33
C PHE A 188 -0.52 15.34 7.09
N GLY A 189 0.23 16.44 7.17
CA GLY A 189 0.45 17.40 6.09
C GLY A 189 1.80 17.24 5.38
N GLU A 190 2.70 16.38 5.88
CA GLU A 190 4.00 16.17 5.24
C GLU A 190 3.84 15.42 3.92
N ARG A 191 4.69 15.76 2.94
CA ARG A 191 4.64 15.24 1.58
C ARG A 191 5.83 14.34 1.31
N THR A 192 5.59 13.26 0.57
CA THR A 192 6.66 12.37 0.08
C THR A 192 7.42 13.01 -1.07
N THR A 193 8.69 12.67 -1.23
CA THR A 193 9.51 13.05 -2.38
C THR A 193 9.53 11.97 -3.46
N ALA A 194 9.03 10.78 -3.13
CA ALA A 194 8.94 9.64 -4.03
C ALA A 194 7.61 8.90 -3.85
N ALA A 195 7.24 8.12 -4.87
CA ALA A 195 6.10 7.24 -4.87
C ALA A 195 6.51 5.88 -5.45
N ALA A 196 6.98 4.98 -4.59
CA ALA A 196 7.54 3.67 -4.98
C ALA A 196 6.57 2.81 -5.79
N TRP A 197 5.27 3.02 -5.62
CA TRP A 197 4.21 2.29 -6.32
C TRP A 197 4.18 2.55 -7.84
N HIS A 198 4.85 3.59 -8.35
CA HIS A 198 5.03 3.79 -9.79
C HIS A 198 5.96 2.76 -10.43
N SER A 199 6.86 2.17 -9.66
CA SER A 199 7.92 1.30 -10.18
C SER A 199 7.92 -0.11 -9.62
N LYS A 200 7.05 -0.40 -8.65
CA LYS A 200 7.01 -1.71 -7.96
C LYS A 200 5.61 -2.31 -7.97
N PRO A 201 5.49 -3.63 -8.12
CA PRO A 201 4.23 -4.32 -7.94
C PRO A 201 3.60 -3.96 -6.60
N SER A 202 2.31 -3.63 -6.62
CA SER A 202 1.59 -3.17 -5.45
C SER A 202 0.35 -4.02 -5.19
N PHE A 203 0.09 -4.27 -3.92
CA PHE A 203 -1.07 -4.97 -3.41
C PHE A 203 -1.82 -4.07 -2.45
N TYR A 204 -3.14 -4.20 -2.39
CA TYR A 204 -3.97 -3.37 -1.51
C TYR A 204 -5.09 -4.17 -0.85
N ALA A 205 -5.24 -4.04 0.46
CA ALA A 205 -6.40 -4.50 1.20
C ALA A 205 -7.29 -3.30 1.54
N VAL A 206 -8.47 -3.24 0.91
CA VAL A 206 -9.51 -2.26 1.20
C VAL A 206 -10.34 -2.75 2.38
N SER A 207 -10.49 -1.91 3.41
CA SER A 207 -11.34 -2.18 4.58
C SER A 207 -12.72 -1.55 4.35
N LYS A 208 -13.72 -2.37 4.00
CA LYS A 208 -15.04 -1.92 3.53
C LYS A 208 -15.83 -1.12 4.57
N LEU A 209 -15.55 -1.34 5.86
CA LEU A 209 -16.24 -0.71 6.99
C LEU A 209 -15.32 0.29 7.70
N ASP A 210 -14.27 0.76 7.05
CA ASP A 210 -13.31 1.72 7.62
C ASP A 210 -13.99 3.05 7.96
N GLN A 211 -13.83 3.48 9.21
CA GLN A 211 -14.35 4.74 9.76
C GLN A 211 -13.23 5.77 10.03
N THR A 212 -12.03 5.50 9.54
CA THR A 212 -10.83 6.36 9.64
C THR A 212 -10.43 6.89 8.27
N ILE A 213 -10.16 6.00 7.31
CA ILE A 213 -9.97 6.32 5.90
C ILE A 213 -11.24 5.89 5.16
N ASN A 214 -11.79 6.79 4.34
CA ASN A 214 -13.00 6.45 3.58
C ASN A 214 -12.72 5.29 2.61
N PRO A 215 -13.55 4.22 2.59
CA PRO A 215 -13.33 3.07 1.71
C PRO A 215 -13.29 3.42 0.22
N ASP A 216 -13.98 4.46 -0.22
CA ASP A 216 -13.92 4.89 -1.62
C ASP A 216 -12.61 5.60 -1.94
N LEU A 217 -11.97 6.28 -0.96
CA LEU A 217 -10.61 6.76 -1.09
C LEU A 217 -9.64 5.59 -1.21
N GLU A 218 -9.78 4.55 -0.38
CA GLU A 218 -8.94 3.35 -0.48
C GLU A 218 -9.05 2.69 -1.86
N ARG A 219 -10.28 2.52 -2.39
CA ARG A 219 -10.52 2.01 -3.75
C ARG A 219 -9.88 2.89 -4.82
N PHE A 220 -10.01 4.22 -4.66
CA PHE A 220 -9.37 5.16 -5.58
C PHE A 220 -7.85 4.98 -5.59
N LEU A 221 -7.22 4.87 -4.41
CA LEU A 221 -5.77 4.68 -4.28
C LEU A 221 -5.33 3.34 -4.88
N ALA A 222 -6.02 2.24 -4.56
CA ALA A 222 -5.74 0.92 -5.11
C ALA A 222 -5.82 0.90 -6.64
N LYS A 223 -6.86 1.52 -7.21
CA LYS A 223 -7.05 1.65 -8.66
C LYS A 223 -5.95 2.50 -9.30
N ARG A 224 -5.59 3.65 -8.68
CA ARG A 224 -4.54 4.55 -9.18
C ARG A 224 -3.19 3.85 -9.29
N MET A 225 -2.87 3.00 -8.33
CA MET A 225 -1.63 2.21 -8.30
C MET A 225 -1.68 0.95 -9.19
N ASN A 226 -2.81 0.64 -9.81
CA ASN A 226 -3.03 -0.64 -10.49
C ASN A 226 -2.70 -1.84 -9.58
N ALA A 227 -3.06 -1.74 -8.29
CA ALA A 227 -2.73 -2.73 -7.28
C ALA A 227 -3.58 -4.01 -7.41
N THR A 228 -2.98 -5.17 -7.14
CA THR A 228 -3.75 -6.39 -6.87
C THR A 228 -4.53 -6.17 -5.58
N THR A 229 -5.86 -6.15 -5.67
CA THR A 229 -6.72 -5.66 -4.59
C THR A 229 -7.63 -6.75 -4.04
N ILE A 230 -7.73 -6.81 -2.71
CA ILE A 230 -8.80 -7.52 -2.01
C ILE A 230 -9.66 -6.51 -1.24
N GLU A 231 -10.92 -6.85 -1.03
CA GLU A 231 -11.81 -6.11 -0.12
C GLU A 231 -12.20 -6.98 1.06
N VAL A 232 -12.02 -6.46 2.28
CA VAL A 232 -12.30 -7.18 3.54
C VAL A 232 -13.46 -6.50 4.27
N GLU A 233 -14.40 -7.29 4.78
CA GLU A 233 -15.52 -6.80 5.61
C GLU A 233 -15.04 -6.39 7.01
N ALA A 234 -14.09 -5.48 7.08
CA ALA A 234 -13.39 -5.07 8.28
C ALA A 234 -13.42 -3.55 8.45
N GLY A 235 -13.26 -3.10 9.70
CA GLY A 235 -12.93 -1.71 10.02
C GLY A 235 -11.46 -1.38 9.73
N HIS A 236 -11.02 -0.21 10.20
CA HIS A 236 -9.67 0.30 9.94
C HIS A 236 -8.55 -0.67 10.36
N LEU A 237 -8.70 -1.36 11.49
CA LEU A 237 -7.73 -2.32 12.00
C LEU A 237 -7.97 -3.73 11.42
N SER A 238 -8.10 -3.86 10.10
CA SER A 238 -8.29 -5.15 9.41
C SER A 238 -7.15 -6.14 9.67
N LEU A 239 -5.93 -5.65 9.89
CA LEU A 239 -4.76 -6.47 10.27
C LEU A 239 -4.94 -7.16 11.63
N VAL A 240 -5.80 -6.62 12.49
CA VAL A 240 -6.12 -7.18 13.82
C VAL A 240 -7.36 -8.07 13.75
N SER A 241 -8.44 -7.59 13.13
CA SER A 241 -9.72 -8.30 13.08
C SER A 241 -9.80 -9.40 12.03
N HIS A 242 -9.03 -9.28 10.94
CA HIS A 242 -9.00 -10.20 9.79
C HIS A 242 -7.56 -10.60 9.41
N PRO A 243 -6.75 -11.05 10.40
CA PRO A 243 -5.32 -11.28 10.19
C PRO A 243 -5.01 -12.38 9.17
N LYS A 244 -5.93 -13.31 8.93
CA LYS A 244 -5.76 -14.39 7.93
C LYS A 244 -5.79 -13.80 6.52
N GLU A 245 -6.77 -12.98 6.20
CA GLU A 245 -6.95 -12.36 4.88
C GLU A 245 -5.78 -11.43 4.57
N ILE A 246 -5.33 -10.66 5.58
CA ILE A 246 -4.18 -9.77 5.43
C ILE A 246 -2.88 -10.57 5.26
N ALA A 247 -2.67 -11.63 6.04
CA ALA A 247 -1.50 -12.50 5.89
C ALA A 247 -1.47 -13.15 4.50
N ASN A 248 -2.61 -13.65 4.00
CA ASN A 248 -2.71 -14.26 2.67
C ASN A 248 -2.37 -13.27 1.55
N LEU A 249 -2.80 -12.01 1.65
CA LEU A 249 -2.41 -10.97 0.71
C LEU A 249 -0.89 -10.73 0.72
N ILE A 250 -0.29 -10.69 1.92
CA ILE A 250 1.16 -10.51 2.07
C ILE A 250 1.92 -11.73 1.52
N LEU A 251 1.42 -12.95 1.75
CA LEU A 251 2.00 -14.18 1.19
C LEU A 251 1.95 -14.19 -0.34
N ALA A 252 0.83 -13.79 -0.92
CA ALA A 252 0.72 -13.64 -2.36
C ALA A 252 1.72 -12.61 -2.90
N ALA A 253 1.87 -11.47 -2.23
CA ALA A 253 2.85 -10.45 -2.56
C ALA A 253 4.30 -10.94 -2.42
N ALA A 254 4.55 -11.90 -1.52
CA ALA A 254 5.86 -12.55 -1.33
C ALA A 254 6.15 -13.67 -2.36
N GLY A 255 5.23 -13.94 -3.29
CA GLY A 255 5.36 -15.03 -4.25
C GLY A 255 5.13 -16.42 -3.64
N ARG A 256 4.52 -16.49 -2.44
CA ARG A 256 4.16 -17.74 -1.77
C ARG A 256 2.75 -18.15 -2.19
N ARG A 257 2.56 -19.43 -2.45
CA ARG A 257 1.22 -20.03 -2.60
C ARG A 257 0.77 -20.59 -1.25
N GLU A 258 -0.54 -20.54 -1.00
CA GLU A 258 -1.16 -21.23 0.13
C GLU A 258 -0.91 -22.74 0.08
#